data_ea8cab954888aedacd26329a61c11972
#
_entry.id   ea8cab954888aedacd26329a61c11972
#
_cell.length_a   1.000
_cell.length_b   1.000
_cell.length_c   1.000
_cell.angle_alpha   90.00
_cell.angle_beta   90.00
_cell.angle_gamma   90.00
#
_symmetry.space_group_name_H-M   'P 1'
#
loop_
_entity.id
_entity.type
_entity.pdbx_description
1 polymer ?
#
loop_
_entity_poly.entity_id
_entity_poly.type
_entity_poly.pdbx_seq_one_letter_code
_entity_poly.pdbx_strand_id
1 'polypeptide(L)'
;MKNNQFEVTAEITIKLTEEDIDDIMCAALEGGVTAIWCSKVEVCGDYLGEYASEQISRGGELWFYETEDDAWRKLTRGKFFEGFKRWVEEGGDIYNAVSGGTVDTCNIDAMCADAIIQYALFGDVIYG
;
A
#
# COMPACT_ATOMS: atom_id res chain seq x y z
N MET A 1 7.54 21.48 -38.61
CA MET A 1 7.64 22.18 -37.33
C MET A 1 7.94 21.16 -36.22
N LYS A 2 8.95 21.38 -35.43
CA LYS A 2 9.31 20.48 -34.34
C LYS A 2 8.65 20.95 -33.05
N ASN A 3 8.01 20.02 -32.34
CA ASN A 3 7.55 20.25 -30.98
C ASN A 3 8.68 19.88 -30.02
N ASN A 4 9.21 20.85 -29.31
CA ASN A 4 10.18 20.61 -28.28
C ASN A 4 9.45 20.39 -26.96
N GLN A 5 9.86 19.33 -26.24
CA GLN A 5 9.33 19.02 -24.92
C GLN A 5 10.40 19.27 -23.88
N PHE A 6 10.00 19.86 -22.78
CA PHE A 6 10.86 20.11 -21.65
C PHE A 6 10.22 19.48 -20.43
N GLU A 7 11.05 18.90 -19.58
CA GLU A 7 10.58 18.26 -18.35
C GLU A 7 11.09 19.05 -17.15
N VAL A 8 10.20 19.25 -16.20
CA VAL A 8 10.53 19.77 -14.88
C VAL A 8 10.06 18.76 -13.86
N THR A 9 10.99 18.23 -13.09
CA THR A 9 10.68 17.30 -12.02
C THR A 9 10.53 18.07 -10.71
N ALA A 10 9.40 17.88 -10.05
CA ALA A 10 9.13 18.47 -8.75
C ALA A 10 8.64 17.40 -7.79
N GLU A 11 9.07 17.49 -6.54
CA GLU A 11 8.57 16.62 -5.49
C GLU A 11 7.31 17.23 -4.88
N ILE A 12 6.30 16.39 -4.65
CA ILE A 12 5.07 16.76 -3.95
C ILE A 12 5.00 15.97 -2.65
N THR A 13 4.56 16.66 -1.59
CA THR A 13 4.23 15.99 -0.33
C THR A 13 2.79 15.49 -0.40
N ILE A 14 2.61 14.18 -0.23
CA ILE A 14 1.29 13.55 -0.20
C ILE A 14 0.92 13.31 1.26
N LYS A 15 -0.27 13.75 1.66
CA LYS A 15 -0.78 13.57 3.01
C LYS A 15 -1.75 12.40 3.04
N LEU A 16 -1.47 11.42 3.89
CA LEU A 16 -2.34 10.29 4.16
C LEU A 16 -2.96 10.47 5.53
N THR A 17 -4.29 10.43 5.60
CA THR A 17 -5.00 10.42 6.87
C THR A 17 -5.02 8.99 7.43
N GLU A 18 -5.36 8.84 8.73
CA GLU A 18 -5.60 7.51 9.30
C GLU A 18 -6.68 6.77 8.51
N GLU A 19 -7.76 7.45 8.14
CA GLU A 19 -8.83 6.88 7.35
C GLU A 19 -8.35 6.39 5.98
N ASP A 20 -7.48 7.17 5.31
CA ASP A 20 -6.89 6.76 4.02
C ASP A 20 -6.11 5.46 4.18
N ILE A 21 -5.29 5.35 5.21
CA ILE A 21 -4.49 4.16 5.49
C ILE A 21 -5.42 2.97 5.79
N ASP A 22 -6.43 3.17 6.61
CA ASP A 22 -7.40 2.12 6.95
C ASP A 22 -8.13 1.62 5.71
N ASP A 23 -8.54 2.52 4.81
CA ASP A 23 -9.22 2.16 3.57
C ASP A 23 -8.33 1.32 2.65
N ILE A 24 -7.06 1.73 2.50
CA ILE A 24 -6.10 0.98 1.69
C ILE A 24 -5.86 -0.40 2.29
N MET A 25 -5.67 -0.48 3.61
CA MET A 25 -5.47 -1.74 4.29
C MET A 25 -6.69 -2.64 4.18
N CYS A 26 -7.89 -2.09 4.31
CA CYS A 26 -9.13 -2.83 4.14
C CYS A 26 -9.20 -3.45 2.73
N ALA A 27 -8.93 -2.68 1.69
CA ALA A 27 -8.90 -3.18 0.32
C ALA A 27 -7.84 -4.27 0.13
N ALA A 28 -6.65 -4.10 0.73
CA ALA A 28 -5.57 -5.08 0.66
C ALA A 28 -5.96 -6.40 1.32
N LEU A 29 -6.59 -6.35 2.50
CA LEU A 29 -6.94 -7.54 3.27
C LEU A 29 -8.19 -8.25 2.76
N GLU A 30 -9.11 -7.54 2.09
CA GLU A 30 -10.40 -8.08 1.65
C GLU A 30 -10.43 -8.55 0.20
N GLY A 31 -9.33 -8.66 -0.48
CA GLY A 31 -9.34 -9.15 -1.86
C GLY A 31 -8.09 -8.78 -2.65
N GLY A 32 -7.13 -8.16 -1.98
CA GLY A 32 -5.84 -7.85 -2.57
C GLY A 32 -4.84 -8.96 -2.33
N VAL A 33 -4.07 -8.85 -1.25
CA VAL A 33 -3.00 -9.79 -0.90
C VAL A 33 -3.51 -11.22 -0.74
N THR A 34 -4.70 -11.37 -0.15
CA THR A 34 -5.27 -12.68 0.16
C THR A 34 -5.73 -13.45 -1.08
N ALA A 35 -5.97 -12.76 -2.18
CA ALA A 35 -6.35 -13.40 -3.45
C ALA A 35 -5.14 -13.89 -4.25
N ILE A 36 -3.93 -13.40 -3.94
CA ILE A 36 -2.77 -13.59 -4.82
C ILE A 36 -1.66 -14.39 -4.14
N TRP A 37 -1.13 -13.95 -3.00
CA TRP A 37 0.11 -14.51 -2.45
C TRP A 37 0.08 -14.77 -0.93
N CYS A 38 -0.89 -14.22 -0.23
CA CYS A 38 -0.92 -14.25 1.23
C CYS A 38 -2.10 -15.07 1.72
N SER A 39 -1.83 -16.16 2.44
CA SER A 39 -2.90 -17.02 2.94
C SER A 39 -3.35 -16.69 4.36
N LYS A 40 -2.55 -15.93 5.11
CA LYS A 40 -2.87 -15.56 6.49
C LYS A 40 -2.34 -14.17 6.80
N VAL A 41 -3.11 -13.41 7.58
CA VAL A 41 -2.68 -12.14 8.16
C VAL A 41 -2.96 -12.19 9.66
N GLU A 42 -1.99 -11.83 10.46
CA GLU A 42 -2.11 -11.79 11.91
C GLU A 42 -1.67 -10.46 12.47
N VAL A 43 -2.40 -9.97 13.48
CA VAL A 43 -2.02 -8.78 14.21
C VAL A 43 -0.84 -9.11 15.11
N CYS A 44 0.19 -8.27 15.07
CA CYS A 44 1.34 -8.40 15.96
C CYS A 44 1.01 -7.72 17.30
N GLY A 45 0.85 -8.53 18.34
CA GLY A 45 0.48 -8.04 19.67
C GLY A 45 -1.02 -7.74 19.78
N ASP A 46 -1.35 -6.71 20.54
CA ASP A 46 -2.74 -6.34 20.78
C ASP A 46 -3.33 -5.55 19.61
N TYR A 47 -4.64 -5.69 19.41
CA TYR A 47 -5.36 -4.84 18.47
C TYR A 47 -5.40 -3.41 19.01
N LEU A 48 -4.95 -2.46 18.19
CA LEU A 48 -4.98 -1.03 18.53
C LEU A 48 -6.30 -0.38 18.12
N GLY A 49 -7.05 -1.03 17.23
CA GLY A 49 -8.39 -0.67 16.83
C GLY A 49 -9.32 -1.86 16.94
N GLU A 50 -10.44 -1.81 16.25
CA GLU A 50 -11.41 -2.90 16.23
C GLU A 50 -11.01 -4.01 15.24
N TYR A 51 -10.41 -3.63 14.11
CA TYR A 51 -10.08 -4.54 13.01
C TYR A 51 -8.59 -4.50 12.67
N ALA A 52 -8.11 -5.60 12.06
CA ALA A 52 -6.72 -5.68 11.60
C ALA A 52 -6.37 -4.55 10.61
N SER A 53 -7.33 -4.11 9.79
CA SER A 53 -7.14 -3.00 8.85
C SER A 53 -6.79 -1.68 9.51
N GLU A 54 -7.08 -1.52 10.81
CA GLU A 54 -6.80 -0.30 11.56
C GLU A 54 -5.46 -0.33 12.30
N GLN A 55 -4.74 -1.44 12.21
CA GLN A 55 -3.51 -1.64 12.97
C GLN A 55 -2.37 -0.72 12.52
N ILE A 56 -2.18 -0.59 11.22
CA ILE A 56 -1.04 0.15 10.64
C ILE A 56 -1.18 1.66 10.89
N SER A 57 -2.36 2.23 10.68
CA SER A 57 -2.59 3.67 10.89
C SER A 57 -2.33 4.11 12.33
N ARG A 58 -2.52 3.20 13.28
CA ARG A 58 -2.32 3.45 14.70
C ARG A 58 -0.91 3.14 15.20
N GLY A 59 0.00 2.80 14.27
CA GLY A 59 1.40 2.51 14.59
C GLY A 59 1.68 1.08 15.00
N GLY A 60 0.70 0.19 14.89
CA GLY A 60 0.88 -1.24 15.12
C GLY A 60 1.46 -1.95 13.90
N GLU A 61 1.57 -3.26 13.99
CA GLU A 61 2.22 -4.09 12.99
C GLU A 61 1.35 -5.28 12.63
N LEU A 62 1.52 -5.77 11.40
CA LEU A 62 0.83 -6.95 10.89
C LEU A 62 1.84 -7.95 10.34
N TRP A 63 1.55 -9.23 10.55
CA TRP A 63 2.26 -10.33 9.92
C TRP A 63 1.48 -10.82 8.71
N PHE A 64 2.18 -10.94 7.57
CA PHE A 64 1.64 -11.51 6.33
C PHE A 64 2.37 -12.81 6.04
N TYR A 65 1.62 -13.90 5.85
CA TYR A 65 2.21 -15.19 5.50
C TYR A 65 2.31 -15.31 3.98
N GLU A 66 3.53 -15.30 3.49
CA GLU A 66 3.85 -15.49 2.08
C GLU A 66 3.84 -16.99 1.79
N THR A 67 2.80 -17.46 1.09
CA THR A 67 2.53 -18.88 0.92
C THR A 67 3.61 -19.60 0.12
N GLU A 68 4.06 -19.00 -0.96
CA GLU A 68 5.06 -19.61 -1.85
C GLU A 68 6.40 -19.83 -1.16
N ASP A 69 6.85 -18.86 -0.40
CA ASP A 69 8.14 -18.95 0.30
C ASP A 69 8.02 -19.53 1.71
N ASP A 70 6.83 -19.86 2.17
CA ASP A 70 6.57 -20.34 3.53
C ASP A 70 7.24 -19.42 4.56
N ALA A 71 6.97 -18.14 4.46
CA ALA A 71 7.62 -17.13 5.29
C ALA A 71 6.64 -16.06 5.77
N TRP A 72 6.85 -15.60 7.00
CA TRP A 72 6.12 -14.47 7.56
C TRP A 72 6.85 -13.17 7.25
N ARG A 73 6.09 -12.17 6.78
CA ARG A 73 6.62 -10.84 6.49
C ARG A 73 5.91 -9.82 7.37
N LYS A 74 6.68 -8.99 8.04
CA LYS A 74 6.12 -7.99 8.95
C LYS A 74 5.95 -6.65 8.25
N LEU A 75 4.73 -6.12 8.28
CA LEU A 75 4.42 -4.78 7.82
C LEU A 75 4.39 -3.83 9.01
N THR A 76 5.13 -2.74 8.90
CA THR A 76 5.11 -1.61 9.83
C THR A 76 4.55 -0.39 9.12
N ARG A 77 4.18 0.64 9.87
CA ARG A 77 3.72 1.91 9.27
C ARG A 77 4.80 2.54 8.40
N GLY A 78 6.05 2.49 8.84
CA GLY A 78 7.17 3.01 8.04
C GLY A 78 7.32 2.29 6.71
N LYS A 79 7.22 0.96 6.72
CA LYS A 79 7.25 0.17 5.48
C LYS A 79 6.06 0.50 4.57
N PHE A 80 4.88 0.69 5.16
CA PHE A 80 3.69 1.10 4.40
C PHE A 80 3.94 2.40 3.66
N PHE A 81 4.50 3.41 4.32
CA PHE A 81 4.81 4.69 3.68
C PHE A 81 5.82 4.54 2.54
N GLU A 82 6.85 3.73 2.73
CA GLU A 82 7.83 3.44 1.67
C GLU A 82 7.18 2.71 0.49
N GLY A 83 6.30 1.76 0.77
CA GLY A 83 5.57 1.04 -0.26
C GLY A 83 4.63 1.94 -1.05
N PHE A 84 3.91 2.82 -0.38
CA PHE A 84 3.04 3.81 -1.02
C PHE A 84 3.84 4.74 -1.92
N LYS A 85 4.97 5.24 -1.44
CA LYS A 85 5.88 6.10 -2.19
C LYS A 85 6.35 5.41 -3.47
N ARG A 86 6.84 4.16 -3.36
CA ARG A 86 7.30 3.39 -4.51
C ARG A 86 6.17 3.14 -5.51
N TRP A 87 4.99 2.83 -5.03
CA TRP A 87 3.82 2.61 -5.88
C TRP A 87 3.51 3.86 -6.72
N VAL A 88 3.55 5.04 -6.12
CA VAL A 88 3.33 6.29 -6.85
C VAL A 88 4.47 6.54 -7.85
N GLU A 89 5.71 6.39 -7.41
CA GLU A 89 6.90 6.66 -8.24
C GLU A 89 6.98 5.72 -9.46
N GLU A 90 6.56 4.47 -9.29
CA GLU A 90 6.60 3.47 -10.36
C GLU A 90 5.36 3.49 -11.27
N GLY A 91 4.49 4.48 -11.09
CA GLY A 91 3.31 4.65 -11.94
C GLY A 91 2.16 3.72 -11.62
N GLY A 92 2.09 3.19 -10.39
CA GLY A 92 1.01 2.29 -9.99
C GLY A 92 -0.35 2.95 -9.86
N ASP A 93 -0.38 4.28 -9.69
CA ASP A 93 -1.61 5.05 -9.52
C ASP A 93 -2.30 5.28 -10.88
N ILE A 94 -2.85 4.21 -11.43
CA ILE A 94 -3.47 4.22 -12.76
C ILE A 94 -4.87 4.86 -12.80
N TYR A 95 -5.51 5.03 -11.64
CA TYR A 95 -6.85 5.61 -11.53
C TYR A 95 -6.86 7.03 -10.96
N ASN A 96 -5.69 7.66 -10.88
CA ASN A 96 -5.53 9.02 -10.37
C ASN A 96 -6.08 9.20 -8.94
N ALA A 97 -5.76 8.28 -8.04
CA ALA A 97 -6.10 8.39 -6.63
C ALA A 97 -5.37 9.56 -5.97
N VAL A 98 -4.12 9.80 -6.35
CA VAL A 98 -3.30 10.89 -5.83
C VAL A 98 -3.54 12.13 -6.70
N SER A 99 -4.04 13.20 -6.07
CA SER A 99 -4.30 14.48 -6.73
C SER A 99 -3.70 15.59 -5.86
N GLY A 100 -2.59 16.17 -6.35
CA GLY A 100 -1.84 17.12 -5.55
C GLY A 100 -1.32 16.43 -4.30
N GLY A 101 -1.61 16.98 -3.13
CA GLY A 101 -1.18 16.44 -1.85
C GLY A 101 -2.19 15.53 -1.15
N THR A 102 -3.28 15.15 -1.79
CA THR A 102 -4.35 14.35 -1.18
C THR A 102 -4.59 13.04 -1.92
N VAL A 103 -5.27 12.11 -1.26
CA VAL A 103 -5.55 10.78 -1.81
C VAL A 103 -7.06 10.52 -1.77
N ASP A 104 -7.60 10.06 -2.90
CA ASP A 104 -8.96 9.55 -2.99
C ASP A 104 -8.90 8.02 -2.99
N THR A 105 -9.15 7.40 -1.85
CA THR A 105 -9.03 5.96 -1.67
C THR A 105 -10.08 5.17 -2.43
N CYS A 106 -11.16 5.80 -2.89
CA CYS A 106 -12.12 5.18 -3.80
C CYS A 106 -11.46 4.76 -5.12
N ASN A 107 -10.35 5.40 -5.48
CA ASN A 107 -9.59 5.11 -6.69
C ASN A 107 -8.39 4.19 -6.43
N ILE A 108 -8.29 3.59 -5.24
CA ILE A 108 -7.33 2.54 -4.91
C ILE A 108 -8.11 1.25 -4.72
N ASP A 109 -8.14 0.42 -5.76
CA ASP A 109 -8.82 -0.87 -5.70
C ASP A 109 -7.97 -1.92 -4.98
N ALA A 110 -8.49 -3.14 -4.86
CA ALA A 110 -7.80 -4.23 -4.19
C ALA A 110 -6.45 -4.57 -4.84
N MET A 111 -6.37 -4.49 -6.17
CA MET A 111 -5.12 -4.76 -6.90
C MET A 111 -4.07 -3.68 -6.65
N CYS A 112 -4.49 -2.42 -6.62
CA CYS A 112 -3.59 -1.31 -6.28
C CYS A 112 -3.13 -1.41 -4.83
N ALA A 113 -4.03 -1.74 -3.91
CA ALA A 113 -3.70 -1.92 -2.50
C ALA A 113 -2.70 -3.08 -2.32
N ASP A 114 -2.89 -4.20 -3.02
CA ASP A 114 -1.94 -5.30 -3.03
C ASP A 114 -0.56 -4.85 -3.51
N ALA A 115 -0.50 -4.10 -4.60
CA ALA A 115 0.77 -3.59 -5.12
C ALA A 115 1.51 -2.72 -4.09
N ILE A 116 0.79 -1.85 -3.38
CA ILE A 116 1.35 -1.03 -2.31
C ILE A 116 1.99 -1.91 -1.23
N ILE A 117 1.30 -2.96 -0.80
CA ILE A 117 1.81 -3.88 0.23
C ILE A 117 3.02 -4.66 -0.28
N GLN A 118 3.00 -5.10 -1.53
CA GLN A 118 4.15 -5.80 -2.11
C GLN A 118 5.38 -4.90 -2.17
N TYR A 119 5.24 -3.64 -2.62
CA TYR A 119 6.34 -2.68 -2.57
C TYR A 119 6.85 -2.50 -1.14
N ALA A 120 5.95 -2.44 -0.17
CA ALA A 120 6.31 -2.27 1.24
C ALA A 120 7.12 -3.45 1.79
N LEU A 121 6.75 -4.67 1.43
CA LEU A 121 7.35 -5.88 1.98
C LEU A 121 8.52 -6.41 1.15
N PHE A 122 8.46 -6.29 -0.17
CA PHE A 122 9.42 -6.89 -1.09
C PHE A 122 10.26 -5.87 -1.87
N GLY A 123 9.89 -4.60 -1.83
CA GLY A 123 10.54 -3.56 -2.63
C GLY A 123 10.14 -3.57 -4.11
N ASP A 124 9.29 -4.50 -4.53
CA ASP A 124 8.80 -4.63 -5.89
C ASP A 124 7.51 -5.45 -5.89
N VAL A 125 6.75 -5.38 -7.00
CA VAL A 125 5.59 -6.24 -7.21
C VAL A 125 6.09 -7.55 -7.83
N ILE A 126 6.14 -8.61 -7.04
CA ILE A 126 6.69 -9.91 -7.44
C ILE A 126 5.60 -10.97 -7.70
N TYR A 127 4.38 -10.71 -7.30
CA TYR A 127 3.23 -11.61 -7.49
C TYR A 127 2.12 -10.91 -8.27
N GLY A 128 1.40 -11.67 -9.04
CA GLY A 128 0.25 -11.17 -9.79
C GLY A 128 0.39 -11.17 -11.28
#